data_2307b5afe5eb6565bab721bd7ac10cfe
#
_entry.id   2307b5afe5eb6565bab721bd7ac10cfe
#
_cell.length_a   1.000
_cell.length_b   1.000
_cell.length_c   1.000
_cell.angle_alpha   90.00
_cell.angle_beta   90.00
_cell.angle_gamma   90.00
#
_symmetry.space_group_name_H-M   'P 1'
#
loop_
_entity.id
_entity.type
_entity.pdbx_description
1 polymer ?
#
loop_
_entity_poly.entity_id
_entity_poly.type
_entity_poly.pdbx_seq_one_letter_code
_entity_poly.pdbx_strand_id
1 'polypeptide(L)'
;MIEDKRKIVTQILGNYWQKGDEHLYHCPYCKHHKKKMSVNFANGFWKCWVCDMRGKNVYRIVRKFGSYQQREKYRELQGMVDLSDFEQLFKEYNEIEDKQI
;
A
#
# COMPACT_ATOMS: atom_id res chain seq x y z
N MET A 1 13.83 -2.26 -0.78
CA MET A 1 12.42 -2.60 -0.99
C MET A 1 11.49 -1.70 -0.20
N ILE A 2 11.71 -1.60 1.11
CA ILE A 2 10.88 -0.69 1.91
C ILE A 2 11.04 0.74 1.44
N GLU A 3 12.26 1.11 1.11
CA GLU A 3 12.55 2.46 0.63
C GLU A 3 11.81 2.78 -0.66
N ASP A 4 11.76 1.81 -1.57
CA ASP A 4 11.08 2.02 -2.84
C ASP A 4 9.58 2.17 -2.64
N LYS A 5 9.01 1.36 -1.76
CA LYS A 5 7.59 1.46 -1.44
C LYS A 5 7.27 2.80 -0.80
N ARG A 6 8.14 3.24 0.12
CA ARG A 6 7.96 4.52 0.78
C ARG A 6 7.99 5.67 -0.22
N LYS A 7 8.87 5.60 -1.20
CA LYS A 7 8.95 6.65 -2.21
C LYS A 7 7.66 6.80 -2.98
N ILE A 8 7.07 5.67 -3.36
CA ILE A 8 5.83 5.68 -4.12
C ILE A 8 4.71 6.30 -3.28
N VAL A 9 4.58 5.86 -2.04
CA VAL A 9 3.53 6.37 -1.16
C VAL A 9 3.74 7.86 -0.88
N THR A 10 4.99 8.29 -0.74
CA THR A 10 5.31 9.69 -0.52
C THR A 10 4.93 10.53 -1.73
N GLN A 11 5.08 10.00 -2.94
CA GLN A 11 4.64 10.71 -4.13
C GLN A 11 3.12 10.92 -4.14
N ILE A 12 2.40 9.96 -3.59
CA ILE A 12 0.94 10.00 -3.58
C ILE A 12 0.41 10.88 -2.44
N LEU A 13 0.96 10.70 -1.25
CA LEU A 13 0.40 11.30 -0.04
C LEU A 13 1.15 12.53 0.44
N GLY A 14 2.34 12.79 -0.08
CA GLY A 14 3.16 13.91 0.35
C GLY A 14 4.16 13.49 1.41
N ASN A 15 4.79 14.49 2.03
CA ASN A 15 5.84 14.25 3.00
C ASN A 15 5.31 13.52 4.23
N TYR A 16 6.19 12.82 4.90
CA TYR A 16 5.84 12.05 6.08
C TYR A 16 6.73 12.45 7.26
N TRP A 17 6.26 12.10 8.46
CA TRP A 17 7.06 12.15 9.67
C TRP A 17 7.33 10.72 10.07
N GLN A 18 8.54 10.43 10.53
CA GLN A 18 8.89 9.10 10.96
C GLN A 18 8.94 9.02 12.48
N LYS A 19 8.30 7.99 13.01
CA LYS A 19 8.29 7.74 14.44
C LYS A 19 8.54 6.25 14.64
N GLY A 20 9.79 5.89 14.97
CA GLY A 20 10.16 4.49 15.03
C GLY A 20 10.00 3.84 13.68
N ASP A 21 9.26 2.76 13.62
CA ASP A 21 9.00 2.05 12.38
C ASP A 21 7.77 2.57 11.65
N GLU A 22 7.09 3.57 12.22
CA GLU A 22 5.87 4.11 11.63
C GLU A 22 6.16 5.37 10.85
N HIS A 23 5.50 5.50 9.71
CA HIS A 23 5.58 6.69 8.88
C HIS A 23 4.22 7.38 8.91
N LEU A 24 4.20 8.63 9.33
CA LEU A 24 2.95 9.37 9.49
C LEU A 24 2.70 10.25 8.29
N TYR A 25 1.54 10.07 7.67
CA TYR A 25 1.10 10.82 6.49
C TYR A 25 -0.23 11.49 6.76
N HIS A 26 -0.59 12.44 5.89
CA HIS A 26 -1.95 12.94 5.86
C HIS A 26 -2.85 11.85 5.33
N CYS A 27 -3.97 11.62 5.99
CA CYS A 27 -4.91 10.60 5.53
C CYS A 27 -5.63 11.10 4.29
N PRO A 28 -5.62 10.34 3.20
CA PRO A 28 -6.31 10.78 1.98
C PRO A 28 -7.83 10.61 2.06
N TYR A 29 -8.31 9.86 3.04
CA TYR A 29 -9.74 9.64 3.19
C TYR A 29 -10.44 10.78 3.93
N CYS A 30 -9.91 11.20 5.07
CA CYS A 30 -10.52 12.27 5.85
C CYS A 30 -9.83 13.61 5.66
N LYS A 31 -8.65 13.61 5.07
CA LYS A 31 -7.89 14.83 4.75
C LYS A 31 -7.69 15.75 5.95
N HIS A 32 -7.41 15.12 7.09
CA HIS A 32 -7.14 15.88 8.31
C HIS A 32 -5.90 16.73 8.12
N HIS A 33 -5.88 17.91 8.74
CA HIS A 33 -4.77 18.85 8.55
C HIS A 33 -3.46 18.40 9.20
N LYS A 34 -3.52 17.42 10.09
CA LYS A 34 -2.31 16.86 10.70
C LYS A 34 -2.03 15.47 10.13
N LYS A 35 -0.76 15.05 10.23
CA LYS A 35 -0.38 13.72 9.75
C LYS A 35 -0.77 12.68 10.77
N LYS A 36 -1.97 12.14 10.63
CA LYS A 36 -2.54 11.20 11.59
C LYS A 36 -2.68 9.78 11.06
N MET A 37 -2.24 9.51 9.84
CA MET A 37 -2.28 8.14 9.32
C MET A 37 -0.91 7.51 9.43
N SER A 38 -0.82 6.45 10.23
CA SER A 38 0.44 5.72 10.37
C SER A 38 0.51 4.59 9.36
N VAL A 39 1.69 4.39 8.78
CA VAL A 39 1.96 3.35 7.80
C VAL A 39 3.21 2.61 8.22
N ASN A 40 3.11 1.28 8.28
CA ASN A 40 4.26 0.44 8.56
C ASN A 40 4.61 -0.32 7.29
N PHE A 41 5.73 0.03 6.67
CA PHE A 41 6.12 -0.58 5.40
C PHE A 41 6.68 -1.98 5.57
N ALA A 42 7.06 -2.35 6.77
CA ALA A 42 7.58 -3.70 7.01
C ALA A 42 6.47 -4.74 6.93
N ASN A 43 5.30 -4.44 7.48
CA ASN A 43 4.19 -5.39 7.46
C ASN A 43 3.02 -4.94 6.59
N GLY A 44 3.07 -3.71 6.06
CA GLY A 44 2.03 -3.21 5.18
C GLY A 44 0.80 -2.66 5.87
N PHE A 45 0.75 -2.68 7.19
CA PHE A 45 -0.41 -2.20 7.94
C PHE A 45 -0.44 -0.68 7.95
N TRP A 46 -1.64 -0.12 7.90
CA TRP A 46 -1.82 1.33 7.97
C TRP A 46 -3.14 1.64 8.66
N LYS A 47 -3.17 2.80 9.32
CA LYS A 47 -4.38 3.22 10.04
C LYS A 47 -4.38 4.73 10.20
N CYS A 48 -5.55 5.33 10.00
CA CYS A 48 -5.77 6.73 10.33
C CYS A 48 -6.37 6.82 11.72
N TRP A 49 -5.74 7.62 12.57
CA TRP A 49 -6.17 7.73 13.96
C TRP A 49 -7.29 8.74 14.14
N VAL A 50 -7.77 9.34 13.07
CA VAL A 50 -8.89 10.28 13.10
C VAL A 50 -10.16 9.66 12.57
N CYS A 51 -10.12 9.15 11.33
CA CYS A 51 -11.32 8.56 10.72
C CYS A 51 -11.40 7.05 10.85
N ASP A 52 -10.38 6.45 11.44
CA ASP A 52 -10.33 5.01 11.72
C ASP A 52 -10.28 4.12 10.48
N MET A 53 -10.03 4.69 9.32
CA MET A 53 -9.75 3.87 8.13
C MET A 53 -8.45 3.13 8.34
N ARG A 54 -8.44 1.86 7.96
CA ARG A 54 -7.26 1.02 8.18
C ARG A 54 -7.25 -0.12 7.19
N GLY A 55 -6.08 -0.73 7.06
CA GLY A 55 -5.93 -1.86 6.17
C GLY A 55 -4.68 -2.65 6.49
N LYS A 56 -4.60 -3.84 5.92
CA LYS A 56 -3.47 -4.72 6.13
C LYS A 56 -2.45 -4.65 5.00
N ASN A 57 -2.74 -3.90 3.95
CA ASN A 57 -1.84 -3.77 2.82
C ASN A 57 -1.88 -2.35 2.29
N VAL A 58 -0.72 -1.71 2.27
CA VAL A 58 -0.58 -0.34 1.79
C VAL A 58 -0.98 -0.21 0.32
N TYR A 59 -0.90 -1.30 -0.43
CA TYR A 59 -1.29 -1.26 -1.84
C TYR A 59 -2.72 -0.77 -2.04
N ARG A 60 -3.57 -0.97 -1.05
CA ARG A 60 -4.95 -0.47 -1.14
C ARG A 60 -4.99 1.04 -1.34
N ILE A 61 -4.08 1.75 -0.66
CA ILE A 61 -3.97 3.19 -0.81
C ILE A 61 -3.41 3.54 -2.18
N VAL A 62 -2.37 2.84 -2.59
CA VAL A 62 -1.74 3.07 -3.89
C VAL A 62 -2.74 2.84 -5.01
N ARG A 63 -3.53 1.78 -4.90
CA ARG A 63 -4.51 1.46 -5.93
C ARG A 63 -5.58 2.53 -6.04
N LYS A 64 -6.01 3.08 -4.92
CA LYS A 64 -7.10 4.05 -4.95
C LYS A 64 -6.63 5.46 -5.32
N PHE A 65 -5.49 5.87 -4.80
CA PHE A 65 -5.05 7.26 -4.95
C PHE A 65 -3.85 7.45 -5.86
N GLY A 66 -3.18 6.38 -6.25
CA GLY A 66 -2.01 6.47 -7.10
C GLY A 66 -2.35 6.41 -8.58
N SER A 67 -1.36 6.78 -9.40
CA SER A 67 -1.50 6.69 -10.85
C SER A 67 -1.31 5.24 -11.29
N TYR A 68 -1.61 5.00 -12.57
CA TYR A 68 -1.41 3.66 -13.13
C TYR A 68 0.04 3.21 -12.99
N GLN A 69 0.98 4.11 -13.28
CA GLN A 69 2.39 3.77 -13.19
C GLN A 69 2.81 3.46 -11.76
N GLN A 70 2.29 4.22 -10.81
CA GLN A 70 2.59 3.99 -9.40
C GLN A 70 2.02 2.65 -8.94
N ARG A 71 0.83 2.31 -9.38
CA ARG A 71 0.23 1.04 -9.04
C ARG A 71 1.04 -0.13 -9.57
N GLU A 72 1.46 -0.04 -10.83
CA GLU A 72 2.23 -1.13 -11.43
C GLU A 72 3.58 -1.29 -10.75
N LYS A 73 4.23 -0.19 -10.47
CA LYS A 73 5.52 -0.25 -9.80
C LYS A 73 5.40 -0.88 -8.41
N TYR A 74 4.38 -0.50 -7.68
CA TYR A 74 4.18 -1.05 -6.35
C TYR A 74 3.88 -2.55 -6.40
N ARG A 75 3.10 -2.96 -7.38
CA ARG A 75 2.81 -4.39 -7.56
C ARG A 75 4.09 -5.18 -7.85
N GLU A 76 4.97 -4.61 -8.66
CA GLU A 76 6.24 -5.26 -8.93
C GLU A 76 7.06 -5.44 -7.66
N LEU A 77 7.09 -4.43 -6.83
CA LEU A 77 7.84 -4.51 -5.59
C LEU A 77 7.29 -5.58 -4.67
N GLN A 78 5.98 -5.71 -4.61
CA GLN A 78 5.35 -6.75 -3.81
C GLN A 78 5.62 -8.13 -4.40
N GLY A 79 5.50 -8.26 -5.71
CA GLY A 79 5.73 -9.51 -6.38
C GLY A 79 7.15 -10.02 -6.21
N MET A 80 8.11 -9.11 -6.21
CA MET A 80 9.49 -9.50 -6.02
C MET A 80 9.76 -10.08 -4.65
N VAL A 81 9.00 -9.62 -3.66
CA VAL A 81 9.18 -10.09 -2.29
C VAL A 81 8.56 -11.45 -2.08
N ASP A 82 7.46 -11.72 -2.73
CA ASP A 82 6.64 -12.90 -2.45
C ASP A 82 6.16 -13.56 -3.72
N LEU A 83 7.10 -13.84 -4.59
CA LEU A 83 6.77 -14.30 -5.93
C LEU A 83 6.06 -15.65 -5.96
N SER A 84 6.51 -16.61 -5.17
CA SER A 84 5.92 -17.94 -5.21
C SER A 84 4.48 -17.92 -4.71
N ASP A 85 4.21 -17.16 -3.66
CA ASP A 85 2.84 -17.03 -3.17
C ASP A 85 1.98 -16.34 -4.21
N PHE A 86 2.54 -15.35 -4.85
CA PHE A 86 1.83 -14.61 -5.89
C PHE A 86 1.45 -15.56 -7.04
N GLU A 87 2.38 -16.38 -7.48
CA GLU A 87 2.10 -17.29 -8.57
C GLU A 87 0.99 -18.27 -8.22
N GLN A 88 1.01 -18.76 -7.00
CA GLN A 88 -0.01 -19.70 -6.58
C GLN A 88 -1.38 -19.04 -6.52
N LEU A 89 -1.44 -17.83 -5.96
CA LEU A 89 -2.69 -17.10 -5.93
C LEU A 89 -3.19 -16.78 -7.32
N PHE A 90 -2.28 -16.46 -8.20
CA PHE A 90 -2.64 -16.13 -9.56
C PHE A 90 -3.25 -17.33 -10.27
N LYS A 91 -2.70 -18.49 -10.06
CA LYS A 91 -3.25 -19.72 -10.66
C LYS A 91 -4.64 -19.99 -10.16
N GLU A 92 -4.83 -19.93 -8.86
CA GLU A 92 -6.15 -20.15 -8.28
C GLU A 92 -7.15 -19.14 -8.80
N TYR A 93 -6.72 -17.92 -8.90
CA TYR A 93 -7.57 -16.86 -9.35
C TYR A 93 -8.01 -17.05 -10.79
N ASN A 94 -7.08 -17.42 -11.64
CA ASN A 94 -7.38 -17.65 -13.04
C ASN A 94 -8.31 -18.83 -13.23
N GLU A 95 -8.12 -19.88 -12.45
CA GLU A 95 -8.98 -21.04 -12.54
C GLU A 95 -10.41 -20.72 -12.15
N ILE A 96 -10.57 -19.81 -11.21
CA ILE A 96 -11.89 -19.43 -10.76
C ILE A 96 -12.53 -18.46 -11.74
N GLU A 97 -11.78 -17.50 -12.18
CA GLU A 97 -12.31 -16.43 -13.01
C GLU A 97 -12.57 -16.86 -14.43
N ASP A 98 -11.66 -17.62 -14.90
CA ASP A 98 -11.80 -18.06 -16.26
C ASP A 98 -12.69 -19.24 -16.34
N LYS A 99 -12.51 -18.91 -15.46
CA LYS A 99 -12.94 -19.48 -15.21
C LYS A 99 -13.10 -19.16 -15.14
N GLN A 100 -12.51 -18.53 -14.82
CA GLN A 100 -12.21 -17.91 -14.69
C GLN A 100 -11.43 -18.11 -15.00
N ILE A 101 -11.01 -18.22 -15.25
CA ILE A 101 -10.26 -18.27 -15.46
C ILE A 101 -9.97 -18.49 -15.66
#